data_511d811ae16cfaa58a2888cd73810151
#
_entry.id   511d811ae16cfaa58a2888cd73810151
#
_cell.length_a   1.000
_cell.length_b   1.000
_cell.length_c   1.000
_cell.angle_alpha   90.00
_cell.angle_beta   90.00
_cell.angle_gamma   90.00
#
_symmetry.space_group_name_H-M   'P 1'
#
loop_
_entity.id
_entity.type
_entity.pdbx_description
1 polymer ?
#
loop_
_entity_poly.entity_id
_entity_poly.type
_entity_poly.pdbx_seq_one_letter_code
_entity_poly.pdbx_strand_id
1 'polypeptide(L)'
;MFLGMGLCVALAFTSCKSSESAYKKAYEKAKQQELAEAPVAEEAPAAAPVVAAPVAAAPAAPVAVGTIREESVQLVSGEGLRAYSVVCGSFGVKANAEGLKAKLDRDGYSARVVFNAAANNGQGMYRVIVSSFDSREDAARARDSFKAKYANNAEFQKSWLLYAR
;
A
#
# COMPACT_ATOMS: atom_id res chain seq x y z
N MET A 1 18.67 28.47 -66.19
CA MET A 1 17.46 27.84 -66.77
C MET A 1 16.95 26.81 -65.80
N PHE A 2 15.63 26.84 -65.58
CA PHE A 2 14.77 26.00 -64.72
C PHE A 2 14.89 26.27 -63.21
N LEU A 3 14.04 27.02 -62.61
CA LEU A 3 12.58 26.97 -62.29
C LEU A 3 12.15 25.60 -61.72
N GLY A 4 11.75 25.59 -60.45
CA GLY A 4 11.11 24.49 -59.79
C GLY A 4 10.80 24.89 -58.35
N MET A 5 9.85 25.66 -58.12
CA MET A 5 8.51 25.43 -57.59
C MET A 5 8.48 24.88 -56.15
N GLY A 6 8.11 25.82 -55.27
CA GLY A 6 7.89 25.57 -53.82
C GLY A 6 6.73 24.61 -53.57
N LEU A 7 6.86 23.87 -52.49
CA LEU A 7 5.74 23.21 -51.83
C LEU A 7 5.79 23.54 -50.35
N CYS A 8 5.01 24.54 -49.97
CA CYS A 8 4.69 24.82 -48.55
C CYS A 8 3.77 23.71 -48.03
N VAL A 9 4.30 22.82 -47.20
CA VAL A 9 3.46 21.94 -46.36
C VAL A 9 3.12 22.68 -45.12
N ALA A 10 1.92 23.22 -45.07
CA ALA A 10 1.29 23.73 -43.86
C ALA A 10 0.92 22.56 -42.95
N LEU A 11 1.70 22.31 -41.91
CA LEU A 11 1.31 21.41 -40.83
C LEU A 11 0.27 22.12 -39.94
N ALA A 12 -0.98 21.78 -40.15
CA ALA A 12 -2.06 22.13 -39.28
C ALA A 12 -1.86 21.40 -37.97
N PHE A 13 -1.46 22.14 -36.92
CA PHE A 13 -1.54 21.68 -35.53
C PHE A 13 -3.00 21.58 -35.14
N THR A 14 -3.58 20.39 -35.26
CA THR A 14 -4.84 20.07 -34.58
C THR A 14 -4.54 19.98 -33.09
N SER A 15 -4.81 21.10 -32.41
CA SER A 15 -4.87 21.20 -30.95
C SER A 15 -5.88 20.17 -30.44
N CYS A 16 -5.41 19.12 -29.80
CA CYS A 16 -6.23 18.24 -29.00
C CYS A 16 -6.76 19.02 -27.80
N LYS A 17 -7.99 19.51 -27.92
CA LYS A 17 -8.76 20.12 -26.84
C LYS A 17 -9.03 19.00 -25.83
N SER A 18 -8.38 19.13 -24.67
CA SER A 18 -8.32 18.16 -23.61
C SER A 18 -9.70 17.67 -23.14
N SER A 19 -9.76 16.39 -22.87
CA SER A 19 -10.90 15.63 -22.34
C SER A 19 -11.28 15.97 -20.88
N GLU A 20 -10.97 17.18 -20.43
CA GLU A 20 -11.27 17.65 -19.06
C GLU A 20 -12.78 17.80 -18.81
N SER A 21 -13.56 18.00 -19.87
CA SER A 21 -15.02 18.17 -19.79
C SER A 21 -15.80 16.87 -19.55
N ALA A 22 -15.28 15.72 -19.96
CA ALA A 22 -15.97 14.45 -19.80
C ALA A 22 -15.89 13.92 -18.36
N TYR A 23 -14.76 14.12 -17.71
CA TYR A 23 -14.54 13.69 -16.32
C TYR A 23 -15.38 14.52 -15.33
N LYS A 24 -15.48 15.83 -15.56
CA LYS A 24 -16.27 16.74 -14.71
C LYS A 24 -17.77 16.44 -14.77
N LYS A 25 -18.30 16.10 -15.96
CA LYS A 25 -19.70 15.68 -16.12
C LYS A 25 -20.03 14.35 -15.45
N ALA A 26 -19.09 13.40 -15.46
CA ALA A 26 -19.27 12.11 -14.78
C ALA A 26 -19.27 12.28 -13.26
N TYR A 27 -18.44 13.16 -12.73
CA TYR A 27 -18.35 13.44 -11.30
C TYR A 27 -19.58 14.17 -10.75
N GLU A 28 -20.11 15.15 -11.51
CA GLU A 28 -21.33 15.88 -11.12
C GLU A 28 -22.58 15.00 -11.15
N LYS A 29 -22.63 14.04 -12.09
CA LYS A 29 -23.75 13.08 -12.19
C LYS A 29 -23.74 12.07 -11.04
N ALA A 30 -22.56 11.62 -10.60
CA ALA A 30 -22.43 10.75 -9.43
C ALA A 30 -22.84 11.45 -8.13
N LYS A 31 -22.49 12.74 -7.99
CA LYS A 31 -22.82 13.53 -6.80
C LYS A 31 -24.31 13.87 -6.69
N GLN A 32 -25.02 13.96 -7.81
CA GLN A 32 -26.48 14.19 -7.82
C GLN A 32 -27.29 12.92 -7.51
N GLN A 33 -26.73 11.72 -7.75
CA GLN A 33 -27.39 10.48 -7.37
C GLN A 33 -27.26 10.17 -5.87
N GLU A 34 -26.19 10.63 -5.24
CA GLU A 34 -25.95 10.42 -3.79
C GLU A 34 -26.83 11.33 -2.90
N LEU A 35 -27.41 12.40 -3.47
CA LEU A 35 -28.30 13.31 -2.73
C LEU A 35 -29.79 12.96 -2.84
N ALA A 36 -30.16 11.92 -3.60
CA ALA A 36 -31.54 11.57 -3.86
C ALA A 36 -32.05 10.33 -3.10
N GLU A 37 -31.21 9.63 -2.35
CA GLU A 37 -31.63 8.50 -1.51
C GLU A 37 -31.20 8.67 -0.05
N ALA A 38 -31.99 9.46 0.67
CA ALA A 38 -32.08 9.36 2.12
C ALA A 38 -33.50 8.99 2.50
N PRO A 39 -33.75 7.82 3.07
CA PRO A 39 -34.92 7.62 3.92
C PRO A 39 -34.53 7.59 5.39
N VAL A 40 -35.01 8.58 6.08
CA VAL A 40 -35.70 8.63 7.38
C VAL A 40 -35.39 7.51 8.37
N ALA A 41 -35.00 8.01 9.56
CA ALA A 41 -34.85 7.34 10.82
C ALA A 41 -36.05 6.47 11.23
N GLU A 42 -35.79 5.33 11.82
CA GLU A 42 -36.64 4.74 12.83
C GLU A 42 -35.78 4.09 13.96
N GLU A 43 -36.20 4.36 15.08
CA GLU A 43 -35.90 4.26 16.49
C GLU A 43 -35.35 2.91 16.95
N ALA A 44 -34.45 2.98 17.92
CA ALA A 44 -33.86 1.88 18.69
C ALA A 44 -34.91 1.03 19.46
N PRO A 45 -34.53 -0.17 19.86
CA PRO A 45 -34.33 -0.34 21.30
C PRO A 45 -33.01 -1.06 21.70
N ALA A 46 -32.57 -0.65 22.87
CA ALA A 46 -31.45 -1.14 23.62
C ALA A 46 -31.40 -2.67 23.73
N ALA A 47 -30.26 -3.26 23.42
CA ALA A 47 -29.90 -4.61 23.85
C ALA A 47 -28.49 -4.59 24.46
N ALA A 48 -28.39 -5.20 25.60
CA ALA A 48 -27.32 -5.29 26.59
C ALA A 48 -25.91 -5.57 26.03
N PRO A 49 -24.85 -5.26 26.84
CA PRO A 49 -23.47 -5.55 26.46
C PRO A 49 -23.23 -7.06 26.47
N VAL A 50 -23.01 -7.61 25.29
CA VAL A 50 -22.43 -8.96 25.17
C VAL A 50 -20.96 -8.84 25.56
N VAL A 51 -20.65 -9.29 26.76
CA VAL A 51 -19.28 -9.52 27.20
C VAL A 51 -18.70 -10.58 26.27
N ALA A 52 -17.89 -10.16 25.31
CA ALA A 52 -17.07 -11.06 24.53
C ALA A 52 -16.06 -11.70 25.48
N ALA A 53 -16.27 -12.96 25.80
CA ALA A 53 -15.28 -13.78 26.48
C ALA A 53 -13.97 -13.74 25.70
N PRO A 54 -12.80 -13.70 26.35
CA PRO A 54 -11.53 -13.80 25.66
C PRO A 54 -11.48 -15.16 24.96
N VAL A 55 -11.45 -15.16 23.63
CA VAL A 55 -11.16 -16.35 22.85
C VAL A 55 -9.73 -16.76 23.22
N ALA A 56 -9.63 -17.81 24.03
CA ALA A 56 -8.36 -18.43 24.35
C ALA A 56 -7.66 -18.79 23.01
N ALA A 57 -6.57 -18.12 22.73
CA ALA A 57 -5.73 -18.45 21.60
C ALA A 57 -5.28 -19.90 21.75
N ALA A 58 -5.71 -20.76 20.84
CA ALA A 58 -5.18 -22.11 20.74
C ALA A 58 -3.65 -22.03 20.65
N PRO A 59 -2.89 -22.96 21.28
CA PRO A 59 -1.44 -22.95 21.22
C PRO A 59 -1.02 -23.06 19.76
N ALA A 60 -0.48 -21.98 19.21
CA ALA A 60 0.00 -21.94 17.85
C ALA A 60 1.18 -22.91 17.71
N ALA A 61 1.12 -23.78 16.71
CA ALA A 61 2.23 -24.65 16.33
C ALA A 61 3.53 -23.84 16.22
N PRO A 62 4.71 -24.41 16.54
CA PRO A 62 5.97 -23.71 16.50
C PRO A 62 6.24 -23.22 15.07
N VAL A 63 6.17 -21.91 14.86
CA VAL A 63 6.51 -21.29 13.59
C VAL A 63 8.01 -21.23 13.43
N ALA A 64 8.53 -21.67 12.29
CA ALA A 64 9.94 -21.50 11.94
C ALA A 64 10.22 -19.99 11.84
N VAL A 65 10.79 -19.46 12.90
CA VAL A 65 11.14 -18.04 12.99
C VAL A 65 12.41 -17.79 12.18
N GLY A 66 12.30 -17.65 10.87
CA GLY A 66 13.44 -17.45 9.97
C GLY A 66 14.40 -16.33 10.39
N THR A 67 15.45 -16.10 9.60
CA THR A 67 16.43 -15.04 9.85
C THR A 67 15.80 -13.67 9.96
N ILE A 68 16.11 -12.94 11.03
CA ILE A 68 15.74 -11.53 11.22
C ILE A 68 16.91 -10.66 10.81
N ARG A 69 16.63 -9.58 10.11
CA ARG A 69 17.61 -8.53 9.82
C ARG A 69 17.35 -7.36 10.75
N GLU A 70 18.40 -6.91 11.39
CA GLU A 70 18.37 -5.72 12.22
C GLU A 70 18.80 -4.51 11.39
N GLU A 71 17.95 -3.50 11.30
CA GLU A 71 18.23 -2.27 10.56
C GLU A 71 17.83 -1.04 11.37
N SER A 72 18.66 0.00 11.34
CA SER A 72 18.26 1.34 11.79
C SER A 72 17.38 1.96 10.73
N VAL A 73 16.14 2.22 11.06
CA VAL A 73 15.15 2.73 10.11
C VAL A 73 14.40 3.93 10.65
N GLN A 74 14.04 4.85 9.76
CA GLN A 74 13.20 6.00 10.05
C GLN A 74 11.84 5.82 9.38
N LEU A 75 10.75 6.06 10.10
CA LEU A 75 9.41 6.04 9.54
C LEU A 75 9.23 7.21 8.58
N VAL A 76 8.86 6.92 7.33
CA VAL A 76 8.64 7.91 6.27
C VAL A 76 7.16 8.16 6.06
N SER A 77 6.35 7.09 6.04
CA SER A 77 4.89 7.19 5.95
C SER A 77 4.19 6.00 6.58
N GLY A 78 2.93 6.22 7.00
CA GLY A 78 2.16 5.30 7.82
C GLY A 78 2.41 5.52 9.31
N GLU A 79 1.84 4.69 10.17
CA GLU A 79 1.89 4.85 11.62
C GLU A 79 2.17 3.54 12.34
N GLY A 80 2.58 3.63 13.61
CA GLY A 80 2.66 2.49 14.52
C GLY A 80 3.74 1.48 14.16
N LEU A 81 4.96 1.94 13.82
CA LEU A 81 6.11 1.05 13.67
C LEU A 81 6.45 0.42 15.02
N ARG A 82 6.60 -0.91 15.05
CA ARG A 82 6.95 -1.71 16.23
C ARG A 82 8.25 -2.45 16.00
N ALA A 83 8.75 -3.13 17.03
CA ALA A 83 10.06 -3.78 17.01
C ALA A 83 10.23 -4.79 15.88
N TYR A 84 9.22 -5.63 15.62
CA TYR A 84 9.29 -6.68 14.59
C TYR A 84 8.32 -6.39 13.46
N SER A 85 8.82 -6.36 12.25
CA SER A 85 8.06 -5.95 11.07
C SER A 85 8.25 -6.90 9.90
N VAL A 86 7.20 -7.07 9.09
CA VAL A 86 7.25 -7.85 7.85
C VAL A 86 7.53 -6.91 6.69
N VAL A 87 8.70 -7.03 6.09
CA VAL A 87 9.10 -6.28 4.88
C VAL A 87 8.71 -7.09 3.65
N CYS A 88 7.94 -6.47 2.77
CA CYS A 88 7.48 -7.08 1.51
C CYS A 88 8.04 -6.43 0.25
N GLY A 89 8.77 -5.32 0.38
CA GLY A 89 9.38 -4.64 -0.75
C GLY A 89 10.54 -3.74 -0.32
N SER A 90 11.47 -3.50 -1.25
CA SER A 90 12.64 -2.64 -1.04
C SER A 90 12.92 -1.84 -2.30
N PHE A 91 13.06 -0.52 -2.18
CA PHE A 91 13.15 0.40 -3.31
C PHE A 91 14.22 1.48 -3.06
N GLY A 92 14.95 1.84 -4.11
CA GLY A 92 15.83 3.02 -4.08
C GLY A 92 15.06 4.35 -4.24
N VAL A 93 13.83 4.31 -4.74
CA VAL A 93 13.01 5.49 -5.02
C VAL A 93 11.78 5.50 -4.13
N LYS A 94 11.56 6.62 -3.40
CA LYS A 94 10.45 6.78 -2.47
C LYS A 94 9.09 6.58 -3.15
N ALA A 95 8.89 7.15 -4.34
CA ALA A 95 7.61 7.06 -5.06
C ALA A 95 7.19 5.61 -5.35
N ASN A 96 8.15 4.72 -5.64
CA ASN A 96 7.85 3.30 -5.86
C ASN A 96 7.42 2.59 -4.57
N ALA A 97 8.04 2.94 -3.44
CA ALA A 97 7.66 2.43 -2.13
C ALA A 97 6.25 2.90 -1.73
N GLU A 98 5.95 4.18 -1.92
CA GLU A 98 4.61 4.74 -1.66
C GLU A 98 3.54 4.12 -2.59
N GLY A 99 3.88 3.85 -3.84
CA GLY A 99 2.98 3.16 -4.77
C GLY A 99 2.63 1.74 -4.30
N LEU A 100 3.62 0.98 -3.80
CA LEU A 100 3.36 -0.34 -3.22
C LEU A 100 2.56 -0.23 -1.92
N LYS A 101 2.90 0.74 -1.04
CA LYS A 101 2.13 1.01 0.18
C LYS A 101 0.65 1.25 -0.15
N ALA A 102 0.35 2.17 -1.08
CA ALA A 102 -1.01 2.49 -1.47
C ALA A 102 -1.79 1.28 -2.05
N LYS A 103 -1.10 0.36 -2.74
CA LYS A 103 -1.70 -0.90 -3.18
C LYS A 103 -2.06 -1.80 -1.99
N LEU A 104 -1.14 -1.97 -1.05
CA LEU A 104 -1.35 -2.80 0.14
C LEU A 104 -2.46 -2.25 1.05
N ASP A 105 -2.56 -0.91 1.17
CA ASP A 105 -3.64 -0.27 1.92
C ASP A 105 -5.01 -0.58 1.30
N ARG A 106 -5.13 -0.56 -0.03
CA ARG A 106 -6.36 -1.00 -0.74
C ARG A 106 -6.66 -2.49 -0.54
N ASP A 107 -5.62 -3.32 -0.36
CA ASP A 107 -5.75 -4.75 -0.07
C ASP A 107 -6.10 -5.02 1.41
N GLY A 108 -6.31 -3.97 2.22
CA GLY A 108 -6.72 -4.01 3.63
C GLY A 108 -5.58 -4.10 4.63
N TYR A 109 -4.33 -3.81 4.23
CA TYR A 109 -3.21 -3.70 5.14
C TYR A 109 -3.01 -2.25 5.60
N SER A 110 -2.48 -2.06 6.81
CA SER A 110 -1.98 -0.76 7.26
C SER A 110 -0.48 -0.69 6.95
N ALA A 111 -0.13 -0.52 5.68
CA ALA A 111 1.25 -0.57 5.25
C ALA A 111 2.05 0.69 5.65
N ARG A 112 3.36 0.55 5.79
CA ARG A 112 4.29 1.61 6.19
C ARG A 112 5.47 1.66 5.25
N VAL A 113 6.04 2.86 5.10
CA VAL A 113 7.33 3.03 4.43
C VAL A 113 8.34 3.51 5.46
N VAL A 114 9.46 2.82 5.55
CA VAL A 114 10.61 3.24 6.35
C VAL A 114 11.83 3.43 5.45
N PHE A 115 12.75 4.27 5.89
CA PHE A 115 14.02 4.54 5.20
C PHE A 115 15.19 4.02 6.03
N ASN A 116 16.05 3.24 5.41
CA ASN A 116 17.34 2.82 5.97
C ASN A 116 18.46 3.54 5.22
N ALA A 117 19.10 4.51 5.86
CA ALA A 117 20.15 5.31 5.25
C ALA A 117 21.45 4.52 5.02
N ALA A 118 21.74 3.50 5.83
CA ALA A 118 22.96 2.68 5.71
C ALA A 118 22.87 1.62 4.61
N ALA A 119 21.67 1.33 4.11
CA ALA A 119 21.47 0.31 3.08
C ALA A 119 22.08 0.74 1.73
N ASN A 120 22.36 -0.26 0.88
CA ASN A 120 22.87 -0.03 -0.48
C ASN A 120 24.14 0.84 -0.51
N ASN A 121 25.15 0.46 0.29
CA ASN A 121 26.45 1.16 0.41
C ASN A 121 26.29 2.65 0.78
N GLY A 122 25.33 2.98 1.66
CA GLY A 122 25.08 4.33 2.13
C GLY A 122 24.20 5.19 1.21
N GLN A 123 23.72 4.66 0.08
CA GLN A 123 22.76 5.35 -0.77
C GLN A 123 21.35 5.38 -0.18
N GLY A 124 21.09 4.50 0.79
CA GLY A 124 19.80 4.33 1.43
C GLY A 124 18.79 3.52 0.62
N MET A 125 17.82 2.96 1.32
CA MET A 125 16.71 2.25 0.70
C MET A 125 15.41 2.43 1.48
N TYR A 126 14.32 2.52 0.76
CA TYR A 126 12.97 2.50 1.29
C TYR A 126 12.51 1.05 1.43
N ARG A 127 12.02 0.68 2.63
CA ARG A 127 11.40 -0.62 2.90
C ARG A 127 9.90 -0.45 3.03
N VAL A 128 9.14 -1.32 2.40
CA VAL A 128 7.68 -1.36 2.57
C VAL A 128 7.34 -2.45 3.56
N ILE A 129 6.71 -2.06 4.65
CA ILE A 129 6.30 -2.92 5.75
C ILE A 129 4.79 -3.16 5.62
N VAL A 130 4.38 -4.42 5.58
CA VAL A 130 2.96 -4.80 5.48
C VAL A 130 2.30 -4.94 6.84
N SER A 131 3.06 -5.32 7.88
CA SER A 131 2.57 -5.44 9.26
C SER A 131 3.71 -5.34 10.26
N SER A 132 3.41 -4.93 11.50
CA SER A 132 4.41 -4.68 12.55
C SER A 132 3.88 -5.12 13.90
N PHE A 133 4.73 -5.74 14.74
CA PHE A 133 4.39 -6.42 15.99
C PHE A 133 5.46 -6.18 17.04
N ASP A 134 5.08 -6.37 18.31
CA ASP A 134 6.01 -6.37 19.43
C ASP A 134 6.67 -7.74 19.61
N SER A 135 6.05 -8.81 19.12
CA SER A 135 6.51 -10.19 19.20
C SER A 135 7.10 -10.66 17.87
N ARG A 136 8.23 -11.34 17.95
CA ARG A 136 8.92 -11.99 16.83
C ARG A 136 8.06 -13.09 16.18
N GLU A 137 7.41 -13.87 17.02
CA GLU A 137 6.57 -14.99 16.62
C GLU A 137 5.32 -14.51 15.86
N ASP A 138 4.72 -13.41 16.29
CA ASP A 138 3.58 -12.81 15.59
C ASP A 138 3.98 -12.27 14.23
N ALA A 139 5.15 -11.63 14.15
CA ALA A 139 5.70 -11.15 12.90
C ALA A 139 6.00 -12.33 11.94
N ALA A 140 6.52 -13.45 12.46
CA ALA A 140 6.77 -14.65 11.64
C ALA A 140 5.48 -15.26 11.10
N ARG A 141 4.46 -15.41 11.94
CA ARG A 141 3.12 -15.87 11.50
C ARG A 141 2.51 -14.96 10.44
N ALA A 142 2.60 -13.65 10.66
CA ALA A 142 2.08 -12.66 9.70
C ALA A 142 2.82 -12.71 8.36
N ARG A 143 4.15 -12.89 8.36
CA ARG A 143 4.95 -13.09 7.14
C ARG A 143 4.49 -14.33 6.37
N ASP A 144 4.30 -15.44 7.06
CA ASP A 144 3.94 -16.70 6.42
C ASP A 144 2.50 -16.64 5.88
N SER A 145 1.58 -16.03 6.62
CA SER A 145 0.20 -15.76 6.14
C SER A 145 0.20 -14.82 4.93
N PHE A 146 1.05 -13.78 4.92
CA PHE A 146 1.19 -12.88 3.78
C PHE A 146 1.70 -13.61 2.54
N LYS A 147 2.74 -14.43 2.69
CA LYS A 147 3.26 -15.27 1.60
C LYS A 147 2.21 -16.24 1.08
N ALA A 148 1.45 -16.88 1.95
CA ALA A 148 0.39 -17.81 1.56
C ALA A 148 -0.72 -17.09 0.75
N LYS A 149 -1.15 -15.90 1.20
CA LYS A 149 -2.15 -15.07 0.48
C LYS A 149 -1.69 -14.69 -0.93
N TYR A 150 -0.40 -14.43 -1.10
CA TYR A 150 0.18 -14.01 -2.37
C TYR A 150 1.13 -15.07 -2.97
N ALA A 151 0.72 -16.35 -2.93
CA ALA A 151 1.54 -17.48 -3.36
C ALA A 151 2.08 -17.32 -4.80
N ASN A 152 1.32 -16.69 -5.69
CA ASN A 152 1.68 -16.48 -7.10
C ASN A 152 2.53 -15.22 -7.34
N ASN A 153 2.88 -14.46 -6.31
CA ASN A 153 3.69 -13.24 -6.43
C ASN A 153 5.13 -13.51 -5.97
N ALA A 154 6.04 -13.71 -6.91
CA ALA A 154 7.44 -14.02 -6.62
C ALA A 154 8.15 -12.96 -5.75
N GLU A 155 7.79 -11.68 -5.87
CA GLU A 155 8.39 -10.61 -5.07
C GLU A 155 7.91 -10.69 -3.60
N PHE A 156 6.62 -10.96 -3.38
CA PHE A 156 6.09 -11.10 -2.03
C PHE A 156 6.55 -12.40 -1.34
N GLN A 157 6.91 -13.44 -2.12
CA GLN A 157 7.55 -14.64 -1.56
C GLN A 157 8.93 -14.36 -0.94
N LYS A 158 9.58 -13.25 -1.32
CA LYS A 158 10.86 -12.80 -0.74
C LYS A 158 10.69 -12.02 0.56
N SER A 159 9.48 -11.86 1.10
CA SER A 159 9.22 -11.15 2.35
C SER A 159 10.03 -11.72 3.50
N TRP A 160 10.56 -10.84 4.34
CA TRP A 160 11.47 -11.14 5.42
C TRP A 160 11.14 -10.35 6.69
N LEU A 161 11.79 -10.71 7.81
CA LEU A 161 11.57 -10.06 9.10
C LEU A 161 12.64 -9.01 9.38
N LEU A 162 12.19 -7.81 9.74
CA LEU A 162 12.98 -6.68 10.19
C LEU A 162 12.84 -6.53 11.70
N TYR A 163 13.94 -6.35 12.41
CA TYR A 163 13.98 -5.75 13.73
C TYR A 163 14.38 -4.28 13.59
N ALA A 164 13.45 -3.38 13.94
CA ALA A 164 13.67 -1.93 13.84
C ALA A 164 14.41 -1.41 15.08
N ARG A 165 15.53 -0.73 14.85
CA ARG A 165 16.32 -0.01 15.86
C ARG A 165 16.05 1.47 15.83
#